data_81f9f8599f9aba3f88c10dbd8dffd6c8
#
_entry.id   81f9f8599f9aba3f88c10dbd8dffd6c8
#
_cell.length_a   1.000
_cell.length_b   1.000
_cell.length_c   1.000
_cell.angle_alpha   90.00
_cell.angle_beta   90.00
_cell.angle_gamma   90.00
#
_symmetry.space_group_name_H-M   'P 1'
#
loop_
_entity.id
_entity.type
_entity.pdbx_description
1 polymer ?
#
loop_
_entity_poly.entity_id
_entity_poly.type
_entity_poly.pdbx_seq_one_letter_code
_entity_poly.pdbx_strand_id
1 'polypeptide(L)'
;MKGELNLTAQLRAHPPPQRRVRLFVSTGEVSGDLQGALLAEALHRQAKASGMELEIVGLGGERMAKAGCTLLGNTSGTGSVGILESLPYVWPTLQQQRRAKQYLRENPPDLLVLIDYIGPNLAIGSYVKRQMPQVPVVYYIAPQMWVWSPSPGYAARLVAAIDRLLAIFPEEASYFRERGASVTWVGHPLLDWLQSFPSREEARRALGIDGETLAVALLPASRQQELKYLLPVMFEAARQLQEQLPQVRFWIPVSLERFRGAVEEAIERYGLRAIAVFGQSQEVLAAADLAIAKSGTVNLEIALLNVPQVVVYRVNPLTYWLARRVLNFSIPFMSPPNLVQMQPIVPELLQERATPAAILGESLDLLLNAGRRQETLTNYQQMRLKLGEVGVCDRAAKEIFQLLV
;
A
#
# COMPACT_ATOMS: atom_id res chain seq x y z
N MET A 1 24.31 67.46 -37.32
CA MET A 1 23.41 66.37 -37.66
C MET A 1 23.39 65.46 -36.45
N LYS A 2 22.21 65.40 -35.82
CA LYS A 2 21.98 64.76 -34.51
C LYS A 2 21.80 63.27 -34.72
N GLY A 3 22.61 62.42 -34.03
CA GLY A 3 22.41 60.98 -33.89
C GLY A 3 21.48 60.69 -32.72
N GLU A 4 20.28 60.21 -32.97
CA GLU A 4 19.34 59.73 -31.96
C GLU A 4 19.78 58.35 -31.46
N LEU A 5 20.22 58.27 -30.20
CA LEU A 5 20.45 57.04 -29.46
C LEU A 5 19.07 56.45 -29.07
N ASN A 6 18.71 55.39 -29.74
CA ASN A 6 17.48 54.61 -29.49
C ASN A 6 17.74 53.67 -28.31
N LEU A 7 17.48 54.13 -27.04
CA LEU A 7 17.50 53.32 -25.85
C LEU A 7 16.14 52.59 -25.67
N THR A 8 15.94 51.54 -26.41
CA THR A 8 14.89 50.56 -26.07
C THR A 8 15.38 49.70 -24.90
N ALA A 9 15.14 50.18 -23.68
CA ALA A 9 15.30 49.39 -22.48
C ALA A 9 14.36 48.21 -22.53
N GLN A 10 14.90 47.03 -22.79
CA GLN A 10 14.19 45.76 -22.58
C GLN A 10 13.91 45.67 -21.10
N LEU A 11 12.72 46.07 -20.68
CA LEU A 11 12.10 45.70 -19.41
C LEU A 11 11.96 44.16 -19.42
N ARG A 12 12.93 43.46 -18.83
CA ARG A 12 12.74 42.04 -18.47
C ARG A 12 11.59 42.05 -17.49
N ALA A 13 10.39 41.72 -17.96
CA ALA A 13 9.27 41.42 -17.11
C ALA A 13 9.70 40.25 -16.18
N HIS A 14 9.87 40.54 -14.90
CA HIS A 14 10.00 39.48 -13.91
C HIS A 14 8.74 38.64 -14.01
N PRO A 15 8.84 37.30 -14.13
CA PRO A 15 7.65 36.46 -14.06
C PRO A 15 6.92 36.78 -12.75
N PRO A 16 5.59 36.83 -12.74
CA PRO A 16 4.83 37.07 -11.53
C PRO A 16 5.26 36.08 -10.47
N PRO A 17 5.28 36.48 -9.18
CA PRO A 17 5.69 35.59 -8.11
C PRO A 17 4.82 34.32 -8.17
N GLN A 18 5.45 33.17 -8.29
CA GLN A 18 4.77 31.90 -8.32
C GLN A 18 4.00 31.73 -7.00
N ARG A 19 2.71 31.40 -7.09
CA ARG A 19 1.91 31.11 -5.88
C ARG A 19 2.54 29.90 -5.18
N ARG A 20 3.00 30.10 -3.95
CA ARG A 20 3.52 29.02 -3.10
C ARG A 20 2.36 28.34 -2.39
N VAL A 21 2.29 27.03 -2.51
CA VAL A 21 1.29 26.18 -1.88
C VAL A 21 1.97 25.21 -0.92
N ARG A 22 1.48 25.11 0.29
CA ARG A 22 1.97 24.17 1.31
C ARG A 22 0.91 23.10 1.57
N LEU A 23 1.26 21.84 1.35
CA LEU A 23 0.42 20.70 1.71
C LEU A 23 1.01 19.99 2.94
N PHE A 24 0.10 19.54 3.83
CA PHE A 24 0.48 18.61 4.88
C PHE A 24 -0.07 17.22 4.55
N VAL A 25 0.83 16.21 4.46
CA VAL A 25 0.45 14.82 4.15
C VAL A 25 0.69 13.95 5.38
N SER A 26 -0.31 13.18 5.81
CA SER A 26 -0.18 12.26 6.95
C SER A 26 -0.52 10.84 6.54
N THR A 27 0.42 9.94 6.75
CA THR A 27 0.26 8.51 6.54
C THR A 27 0.98 7.71 7.61
N GLY A 28 0.73 6.40 7.64
CA GLY A 28 1.43 5.42 8.48
C GLY A 28 1.69 4.14 7.68
N GLU A 29 2.51 3.27 8.26
CA GLU A 29 2.89 1.98 7.68
C GLU A 29 3.68 2.06 6.36
N VAL A 30 4.23 0.92 5.93
CA VAL A 30 5.04 0.81 4.71
C VAL A 30 4.20 1.04 3.45
N SER A 31 2.96 0.53 3.44
CA SER A 31 2.04 0.72 2.32
C SER A 31 1.63 2.18 2.14
N GLY A 32 1.33 2.87 3.25
CA GLY A 32 1.00 4.29 3.22
C GLY A 32 2.16 5.17 2.75
N ASP A 33 3.40 4.83 3.12
CA ASP A 33 4.60 5.52 2.62
C ASP A 33 4.75 5.39 1.09
N LEU A 34 4.49 4.21 0.52
CA LEU A 34 4.45 4.01 -0.93
C LEU A 34 3.37 4.87 -1.59
N GLN A 35 2.14 4.81 -1.07
CA GLN A 35 1.01 5.57 -1.63
C GLN A 35 1.22 7.09 -1.51
N GLY A 36 1.78 7.53 -0.38
CA GLY A 36 2.15 8.93 -0.16
C GLY A 36 3.22 9.42 -1.13
N ALA A 37 4.22 8.59 -1.43
CA ALA A 37 5.27 8.91 -2.39
C ALA A 37 4.72 9.05 -3.82
N LEU A 38 3.91 8.09 -4.28
CA LEU A 38 3.28 8.15 -5.61
C LEU A 38 2.39 9.39 -5.76
N LEU A 39 1.61 9.71 -4.73
CA LEU A 39 0.80 10.92 -4.72
C LEU A 39 1.66 12.19 -4.72
N ALA A 40 2.74 12.24 -3.93
CA ALA A 40 3.63 13.40 -3.87
C ALA A 40 4.27 13.69 -5.23
N GLU A 41 4.74 12.67 -5.94
CA GLU A 41 5.26 12.83 -7.31
C GLU A 41 4.21 13.40 -8.26
N ALA A 42 2.95 12.92 -8.19
CA ALA A 42 1.85 13.43 -9.00
C ALA A 42 1.50 14.88 -8.63
N LEU A 43 1.50 15.22 -7.34
CA LEU A 43 1.28 16.59 -6.86
C LEU A 43 2.38 17.55 -7.36
N HIS A 44 3.65 17.14 -7.36
CA HIS A 44 4.74 17.94 -7.93
C HIS A 44 4.58 18.13 -9.44
N ARG A 45 4.17 17.08 -10.19
CA ARG A 45 3.85 17.23 -11.63
C ARG A 45 2.71 18.21 -11.86
N GLN A 46 1.64 18.12 -11.07
CA GLN A 46 0.48 19.01 -11.17
C GLN A 46 0.83 20.46 -10.82
N ALA A 47 1.62 20.68 -9.75
CA ALA A 47 2.09 22.01 -9.36
C ALA A 47 2.90 22.67 -10.49
N LYS A 48 3.85 21.92 -11.06
CA LYS A 48 4.67 22.39 -12.19
C LYS A 48 3.81 22.75 -13.40
N ALA A 49 2.81 21.93 -13.73
CA ALA A 49 1.87 22.19 -14.84
C ALA A 49 1.01 23.44 -14.59
N SER A 50 0.71 23.75 -13.32
CA SER A 50 -0.08 24.92 -12.92
C SER A 50 0.77 26.17 -12.62
N GLY A 51 2.10 26.11 -12.79
CA GLY A 51 2.99 27.24 -12.49
C GLY A 51 3.06 27.60 -11.00
N MET A 52 2.82 26.64 -10.11
CA MET A 52 2.85 26.83 -8.65
C MET A 52 4.13 26.25 -8.04
N GLU A 53 4.64 26.85 -6.98
CA GLU A 53 5.67 26.28 -6.12
C GLU A 53 4.99 25.42 -5.04
N LEU A 54 5.34 24.13 -4.94
CA LEU A 54 4.74 23.20 -4.00
C LEU A 54 5.73 22.77 -2.92
N GLU A 55 5.34 22.97 -1.66
CA GLU A 55 6.00 22.41 -0.49
C GLU A 55 5.11 21.33 0.13
N ILE A 56 5.64 20.11 0.28
CA ILE A 56 4.95 19.00 0.95
C ILE A 56 5.68 18.70 2.25
N VAL A 57 4.98 18.83 3.37
CA VAL A 57 5.48 18.50 4.70
C VAL A 57 4.59 17.42 5.30
N GLY A 58 5.12 16.51 6.10
CA GLY A 58 4.21 15.54 6.70
C GLY A 58 4.82 14.41 7.52
N LEU A 59 3.98 13.41 7.77
CA LEU A 59 4.32 12.14 8.41
C LEU A 59 4.32 11.04 7.35
N GLY A 60 5.39 10.27 7.28
CA GLY A 60 5.55 9.22 6.27
C GLY A 60 6.84 8.45 6.46
N GLY A 61 7.44 7.96 5.41
CA GLY A 61 8.70 7.22 5.42
C GLY A 61 9.68 7.66 4.34
N GLU A 62 10.69 6.83 4.11
CA GLU A 62 11.80 7.16 3.20
C GLU A 62 11.37 7.34 1.75
N ARG A 63 10.31 6.66 1.30
CA ARG A 63 9.79 6.80 -0.06
C ARG A 63 9.19 8.18 -0.28
N MET A 64 8.40 8.68 0.67
CA MET A 64 7.90 10.06 0.63
C MET A 64 9.02 11.08 0.67
N ALA A 65 10.06 10.88 1.51
CA ALA A 65 11.22 11.75 1.53
C ALA A 65 11.92 11.82 0.16
N LYS A 66 12.12 10.67 -0.49
CA LYS A 66 12.69 10.59 -1.85
C LYS A 66 11.80 11.25 -2.91
N ALA A 67 10.49 11.25 -2.70
CA ALA A 67 9.51 11.94 -3.56
C ALA A 67 9.41 13.46 -3.29
N GLY A 68 10.32 14.03 -2.49
CA GLY A 68 10.40 15.48 -2.25
C GLY A 68 9.59 15.97 -1.05
N CYS A 69 9.15 15.10 -0.14
CA CYS A 69 8.45 15.49 1.08
C CYS A 69 9.44 15.80 2.22
N THR A 70 9.20 16.87 2.97
CA THR A 70 9.87 17.15 4.25
C THR A 70 9.16 16.39 5.37
N LEU A 71 9.85 15.43 6.01
CA LEU A 71 9.26 14.62 7.04
C LEU A 71 9.44 15.21 8.44
N LEU A 72 8.35 15.35 9.20
CA LEU A 72 8.35 15.67 10.63
C LEU A 72 8.60 14.44 11.51
N GLY A 73 8.35 13.25 10.98
CA GLY A 73 8.55 11.99 11.64
C GLY A 73 8.37 10.79 10.72
N ASN A 74 9.14 9.74 10.99
CA ASN A 74 9.00 8.48 10.26
C ASN A 74 7.92 7.61 10.93
N THR A 75 6.84 7.35 10.19
CA THR A 75 5.69 6.53 10.61
C THR A 75 5.64 5.16 9.92
N SER A 76 6.54 4.89 8.97
CA SER A 76 6.54 3.63 8.21
C SER A 76 6.80 2.38 9.07
N GLY A 77 7.50 2.56 10.21
CA GLY A 77 7.81 1.47 11.14
C GLY A 77 6.75 1.22 12.24
N THR A 78 5.68 2.02 12.30
CA THR A 78 4.71 1.96 13.41
C THR A 78 3.53 1.01 13.17
N GLY A 79 3.47 0.38 12.01
CA GLY A 79 2.41 -0.58 11.67
C GLY A 79 2.51 -1.86 12.50
N SER A 80 1.45 -2.20 13.23
CA SER A 80 1.31 -3.48 13.94
C SER A 80 -0.06 -4.09 13.67
N VAL A 81 -0.11 -5.42 13.61
CA VAL A 81 -1.37 -6.16 13.49
C VAL A 81 -1.67 -6.80 14.84
N GLY A 82 -2.79 -6.39 15.45
CA GLY A 82 -3.24 -6.89 16.74
C GLY A 82 -3.23 -5.85 17.85
N ILE A 83 -4.14 -6.01 18.82
CA ILE A 83 -4.34 -5.04 19.90
C ILE A 83 -3.14 -5.04 20.87
N LEU A 84 -2.71 -6.22 21.28
CA LEU A 84 -1.59 -6.37 22.24
C LEU A 84 -0.27 -5.92 21.60
N GLU A 85 -0.10 -6.22 20.34
CA GLU A 85 1.07 -5.89 19.54
C GLU A 85 1.16 -4.39 19.23
N SER A 86 0.05 -3.67 19.29
CA SER A 86 0.00 -2.21 19.07
C SER A 86 0.42 -1.41 20.31
N LEU A 87 0.35 -1.99 21.50
CA LEU A 87 0.63 -1.28 22.75
C LEU A 87 1.98 -0.54 22.79
N PRO A 88 3.13 -1.13 22.34
CA PRO A 88 4.41 -0.44 22.33
C PRO A 88 4.43 0.80 21.43
N TYR A 89 3.58 0.85 20.40
CA TYR A 89 3.54 1.93 19.42
C TYR A 89 2.58 3.06 19.79
N VAL A 90 1.73 2.89 20.83
CA VAL A 90 0.75 3.90 21.25
C VAL A 90 1.44 5.19 21.66
N TRP A 91 2.45 5.13 22.53
CA TRP A 91 3.15 6.32 23.01
C TRP A 91 3.95 7.04 21.91
N PRO A 92 4.77 6.38 21.09
CA PRO A 92 5.41 7.01 19.93
C PRO A 92 4.41 7.66 18.97
N THR A 93 3.29 7.01 18.68
CA THR A 93 2.24 7.55 17.82
C THR A 93 1.62 8.82 18.39
N LEU A 94 1.33 8.84 19.71
CA LEU A 94 0.80 10.04 20.39
C LEU A 94 1.81 11.20 20.39
N GLN A 95 3.10 10.91 20.55
CA GLN A 95 4.14 11.94 20.45
C GLN A 95 4.22 12.53 19.04
N GLN A 96 4.18 11.68 18.00
CA GLN A 96 4.17 12.15 16.60
C GLN A 96 2.94 12.99 16.29
N GLN A 97 1.76 12.59 16.77
CA GLN A 97 0.54 13.38 16.61
C GLN A 97 0.64 14.76 17.32
N ARG A 98 1.21 14.82 18.52
CA ARG A 98 1.44 16.08 19.24
C ARG A 98 2.37 17.00 18.45
N ARG A 99 3.48 16.48 17.93
CA ARG A 99 4.43 17.24 17.08
C ARG A 99 3.75 17.74 15.80
N ALA A 100 2.98 16.87 15.12
CA ALA A 100 2.25 17.26 13.92
C ALA A 100 1.23 18.38 14.21
N LYS A 101 0.44 18.27 15.27
CA LYS A 101 -0.53 19.31 15.66
C LYS A 101 0.13 20.62 16.06
N GLN A 102 1.28 20.57 16.73
CA GLN A 102 2.07 21.76 17.04
C GLN A 102 2.57 22.42 15.74
N TYR A 103 3.17 21.65 14.84
CA TYR A 103 3.64 22.17 13.56
C TYR A 103 2.53 22.80 12.73
N LEU A 104 1.37 22.12 12.62
CA LEU A 104 0.20 22.62 11.90
C LEU A 104 -0.31 23.96 12.45
N ARG A 105 -0.26 24.15 13.77
CA ARG A 105 -0.64 25.41 14.42
C ARG A 105 0.33 26.56 14.11
N GLU A 106 1.64 26.25 14.08
CA GLU A 106 2.70 27.23 13.81
C GLU A 106 2.84 27.51 12.30
N ASN A 107 2.52 26.54 11.46
CA ASN A 107 2.64 26.58 10.01
C ASN A 107 1.38 26.02 9.35
N PRO A 108 0.27 26.76 9.32
CA PRO A 108 -0.96 26.31 8.70
C PRO A 108 -0.73 25.96 7.23
N PRO A 109 -1.16 24.77 6.77
CA PRO A 109 -1.09 24.40 5.37
C PRO A 109 -2.27 24.98 4.58
N ASP A 110 -2.13 25.04 3.27
CA ASP A 110 -3.24 25.36 2.36
C ASP A 110 -4.22 24.20 2.24
N LEU A 111 -3.76 22.94 2.45
CA LEU A 111 -4.60 21.75 2.44
C LEU A 111 -3.94 20.59 3.21
N LEU A 112 -4.77 19.77 3.87
CA LEU A 112 -4.37 18.54 4.57
C LEU A 112 -4.78 17.31 3.74
N VAL A 113 -3.82 16.39 3.49
CA VAL A 113 -4.10 15.07 2.91
C VAL A 113 -3.85 13.98 3.95
N LEU A 114 -4.85 13.15 4.16
CA LEU A 114 -4.80 11.98 5.04
C LEU A 114 -4.80 10.71 4.19
N ILE A 115 -3.85 9.82 4.41
CA ILE A 115 -3.72 8.56 3.64
C ILE A 115 -3.80 7.38 4.60
N ASP A 116 -4.79 6.49 4.43
CA ASP A 116 -5.00 5.31 5.27
C ASP A 116 -4.90 5.61 6.78
N TYR A 117 -4.32 4.75 7.61
CA TYR A 117 -3.90 4.98 9.01
C TYR A 117 -4.98 5.63 9.89
N ILE A 118 -6.10 4.95 10.04
CA ILE A 118 -7.39 5.44 10.53
C ILE A 118 -7.34 6.25 11.85
N GLY A 119 -6.79 5.71 12.92
CA GLY A 119 -6.83 6.34 14.25
C GLY A 119 -6.10 7.68 14.31
N PRO A 120 -4.80 7.71 14.00
CA PRO A 120 -3.99 8.91 13.99
C PRO A 120 -4.50 9.96 13.00
N ASN A 121 -4.87 9.55 11.78
CA ASN A 121 -5.35 10.45 10.74
C ASN A 121 -6.70 11.09 11.11
N LEU A 122 -7.64 10.33 11.67
CA LEU A 122 -8.89 10.88 12.16
C LEU A 122 -8.67 11.92 13.29
N ALA A 123 -7.67 11.68 14.16
CA ALA A 123 -7.32 12.63 15.21
C ALA A 123 -6.68 13.92 14.68
N ILE A 124 -5.90 13.86 13.60
CA ILE A 124 -5.32 15.03 12.92
C ILE A 124 -6.40 15.76 12.14
N GLY A 125 -7.20 15.08 11.30
CA GLY A 125 -8.28 15.68 10.53
C GLY A 125 -9.31 16.40 11.40
N SER A 126 -9.77 15.73 12.47
CA SER A 126 -10.69 16.35 13.45
C SER A 126 -10.07 17.54 14.18
N TYR A 127 -8.76 17.56 14.39
CA TYR A 127 -8.05 18.72 14.96
C TYR A 127 -8.06 19.89 13.98
N VAL A 128 -7.69 19.66 12.72
CA VAL A 128 -7.66 20.71 11.68
C VAL A 128 -9.05 21.28 11.45
N LYS A 129 -10.08 20.45 11.32
CA LYS A 129 -11.48 20.93 11.16
C LYS A 129 -11.96 21.82 12.31
N ARG A 130 -11.49 21.59 13.54
CA ARG A 130 -11.88 22.43 14.70
C ARG A 130 -11.06 23.70 14.85
N GLN A 131 -9.75 23.65 14.57
CA GLN A 131 -8.83 24.74 14.85
C GLN A 131 -8.55 25.62 13.62
N MET A 132 -8.71 25.06 12.42
CA MET A 132 -8.40 25.67 11.13
C MET A 132 -9.50 25.31 10.11
N PRO A 133 -10.76 25.71 10.34
CA PRO A 133 -11.90 25.29 9.51
C PRO A 133 -11.79 25.71 8.04
N GLN A 134 -10.95 26.70 7.75
CA GLN A 134 -10.66 27.17 6.39
C GLN A 134 -9.71 26.25 5.62
N VAL A 135 -8.98 25.33 6.30
CA VAL A 135 -8.05 24.39 5.65
C VAL A 135 -8.83 23.17 5.16
N PRO A 136 -8.90 22.93 3.85
CA PRO A 136 -9.55 21.74 3.31
C PRO A 136 -8.83 20.45 3.75
N VAL A 137 -9.63 19.44 4.06
CA VAL A 137 -9.13 18.11 4.45
C VAL A 137 -9.57 17.08 3.41
N VAL A 138 -8.60 16.45 2.77
CA VAL A 138 -8.80 15.36 1.82
C VAL A 138 -8.40 14.03 2.48
N TYR A 139 -9.26 13.03 2.39
CA TYR A 139 -8.89 11.65 2.72
C TYR A 139 -8.66 10.87 1.43
N TYR A 140 -7.45 10.40 1.21
CA TYR A 140 -7.07 9.54 0.11
C TYR A 140 -6.81 8.12 0.64
N ILE A 141 -7.45 7.12 0.04
CA ILE A 141 -7.39 5.72 0.52
C ILE A 141 -8.01 5.64 1.92
N ALA A 142 -9.32 5.72 2.02
CA ALA A 142 -9.98 5.59 3.32
C ALA A 142 -9.84 4.16 3.86
N PRO A 143 -9.86 4.01 5.18
CA PRO A 143 -9.89 2.68 5.78
C PRO A 143 -11.09 1.88 5.27
N GLN A 144 -10.93 0.57 5.10
CA GLN A 144 -11.93 -0.32 4.49
C GLN A 144 -13.16 -0.54 5.39
N MET A 145 -13.79 0.57 5.84
CA MET A 145 -14.98 0.54 6.69
C MET A 145 -16.21 -0.05 6.00
N TRP A 146 -16.23 -0.08 4.68
CA TRP A 146 -17.24 -0.73 3.88
C TRP A 146 -17.21 -2.26 4.01
N VAL A 147 -16.05 -2.83 4.39
CA VAL A 147 -15.90 -4.25 4.72
C VAL A 147 -16.20 -4.52 6.19
N TRP A 148 -15.62 -3.71 7.07
CA TRP A 148 -15.83 -3.82 8.51
C TRP A 148 -15.57 -2.49 9.20
N SER A 149 -16.44 -2.13 10.16
CA SER A 149 -16.29 -0.92 10.96
C SER A 149 -16.36 -1.25 12.45
N PRO A 150 -15.46 -0.69 13.28
CA PRO A 150 -15.47 -0.91 14.74
C PRO A 150 -16.78 -0.47 15.41
N SER A 151 -17.44 0.54 14.87
CA SER A 151 -18.76 1.00 15.32
C SER A 151 -19.44 1.82 14.20
N PRO A 152 -20.79 1.87 14.19
CA PRO A 152 -21.54 2.68 13.20
C PRO A 152 -21.15 4.16 13.20
N GLY A 153 -20.80 4.72 14.35
CA GLY A 153 -20.42 6.13 14.48
C GLY A 153 -19.02 6.47 13.94
N TYR A 154 -18.21 5.46 13.63
CA TYR A 154 -16.84 5.71 13.20
C TYR A 154 -16.78 6.33 11.79
N ALA A 155 -17.60 5.82 10.86
CA ALA A 155 -17.71 6.38 9.52
C ALA A 155 -18.26 7.82 9.53
N ALA A 156 -19.28 8.10 10.38
CA ALA A 156 -19.82 9.45 10.55
C ALA A 156 -18.76 10.45 11.06
N ARG A 157 -17.91 10.01 12.01
CA ARG A 157 -16.79 10.83 12.50
C ARG A 157 -15.75 11.11 11.43
N LEU A 158 -15.47 10.14 10.55
CA LEU A 158 -14.56 10.33 9.42
C LEU A 158 -15.17 11.34 8.43
N VAL A 159 -16.42 11.17 8.04
CA VAL A 159 -17.11 12.08 7.14
C VAL A 159 -17.13 13.50 7.68
N ALA A 160 -17.37 13.69 8.99
CA ALA A 160 -17.33 15.01 9.63
C ALA A 160 -15.94 15.65 9.71
N ALA A 161 -14.89 14.87 9.52
CA ALA A 161 -13.50 15.33 9.62
C ALA A 161 -12.87 15.68 8.26
N ILE A 162 -13.60 15.52 7.13
CA ILE A 162 -13.08 15.71 5.78
C ILE A 162 -13.98 16.59 4.92
N ASP A 163 -13.43 17.18 3.87
CA ASP A 163 -14.16 17.90 2.83
C ASP A 163 -14.31 17.06 1.55
N ARG A 164 -13.33 16.21 1.28
CA ARG A 164 -13.32 15.34 0.10
C ARG A 164 -12.71 14.00 0.45
N LEU A 165 -13.30 12.93 -0.09
CA LEU A 165 -12.77 11.59 -0.06
C LEU A 165 -12.41 11.15 -1.47
N LEU A 166 -11.16 10.73 -1.66
CA LEU A 166 -10.66 10.14 -2.91
C LEU A 166 -10.63 8.62 -2.74
N ALA A 167 -11.69 7.97 -3.20
CA ALA A 167 -11.89 6.53 -3.05
C ALA A 167 -11.10 5.74 -4.10
N ILE A 168 -10.56 4.60 -3.68
CA ILE A 168 -9.81 3.70 -4.55
C ILE A 168 -10.63 2.51 -5.05
N PHE A 169 -11.79 2.24 -4.42
CA PHE A 169 -12.72 1.19 -4.82
C PHE A 169 -14.12 1.77 -5.08
N PRO A 170 -14.89 1.22 -6.05
CA PRO A 170 -16.26 1.67 -6.28
C PRO A 170 -17.18 1.47 -5.07
N GLU A 171 -17.03 0.35 -4.36
CA GLU A 171 -17.79 0.01 -3.16
C GLU A 171 -17.50 0.98 -2.00
N GLU A 172 -16.23 1.37 -1.84
CA GLU A 172 -15.81 2.42 -0.90
C GLU A 172 -16.51 3.75 -1.23
N ALA A 173 -16.48 4.12 -2.50
CA ALA A 173 -17.11 5.37 -2.96
C ALA A 173 -18.61 5.39 -2.66
N SER A 174 -19.32 4.29 -2.94
CA SER A 174 -20.76 4.17 -2.66
C SER A 174 -21.04 4.25 -1.16
N TYR A 175 -20.29 3.49 -0.36
CA TYR A 175 -20.43 3.45 1.09
C TYR A 175 -20.33 4.83 1.76
N PHE A 176 -19.35 5.64 1.34
CA PHE A 176 -19.15 6.96 1.93
C PHE A 176 -20.09 8.02 1.34
N ARG A 177 -20.51 7.93 0.07
CA ARG A 177 -21.55 8.82 -0.50
C ARG A 177 -22.88 8.65 0.22
N GLU A 178 -23.30 7.43 0.50
CA GLU A 178 -24.54 7.13 1.25
C GLU A 178 -24.50 7.74 2.67
N ARG A 179 -23.31 8.05 3.19
CA ARG A 179 -23.11 8.68 4.50
C ARG A 179 -22.83 10.16 4.42
N GLY A 180 -23.08 10.77 3.26
CA GLY A 180 -23.01 12.21 3.04
C GLY A 180 -21.61 12.76 2.77
N ALA A 181 -20.60 11.92 2.50
CA ALA A 181 -19.28 12.41 2.09
C ALA A 181 -19.29 12.90 0.63
N SER A 182 -18.54 13.97 0.34
CA SER A 182 -18.16 14.34 -1.02
C SER A 182 -17.07 13.36 -1.50
N VAL A 183 -17.38 12.51 -2.48
CA VAL A 183 -16.50 11.41 -2.90
C VAL A 183 -16.23 11.45 -4.39
N THR A 184 -14.93 11.39 -4.76
CA THR A 184 -14.47 11.10 -6.11
C THR A 184 -13.81 9.71 -6.13
N TRP A 185 -14.24 8.81 -7.00
CA TRP A 185 -13.54 7.57 -7.25
C TRP A 185 -12.40 7.81 -8.23
N VAL A 186 -11.17 7.62 -7.79
CA VAL A 186 -9.95 7.86 -8.57
C VAL A 186 -9.29 6.58 -9.11
N GLY A 187 -9.68 5.41 -8.59
CA GLY A 187 -9.07 4.12 -8.88
C GLY A 187 -7.93 3.76 -7.91
N HIS A 188 -7.35 2.57 -8.08
CA HIS A 188 -6.34 2.05 -7.16
C HIS A 188 -4.91 2.41 -7.60
N PRO A 189 -4.11 3.10 -6.77
CA PRO A 189 -2.78 3.63 -7.16
C PRO A 189 -1.74 2.56 -7.48
N LEU A 190 -1.94 1.30 -7.11
CA LEU A 190 -1.09 0.20 -7.56
C LEU A 190 -1.08 0.02 -9.09
N LEU A 191 -2.09 0.51 -9.81
CA LEU A 191 -2.09 0.49 -11.27
C LEU A 191 -0.96 1.38 -11.83
N ASP A 192 -0.72 2.53 -11.20
CA ASP A 192 0.38 3.43 -11.58
C ASP A 192 1.72 2.85 -11.13
N TRP A 193 1.78 2.31 -9.90
CA TRP A 193 2.98 1.68 -9.35
C TRP A 193 3.52 0.57 -10.23
N LEU A 194 2.63 -0.30 -10.75
CA LEU A 194 3.02 -1.43 -11.60
C LEU A 194 3.57 -1.04 -12.96
N GLN A 195 3.37 0.23 -13.40
CA GLN A 195 4.01 0.71 -14.64
C GLN A 195 5.54 0.77 -14.53
N SER A 196 6.09 0.78 -13.31
CA SER A 196 7.53 0.75 -13.05
C SER A 196 8.12 -0.66 -12.97
N PHE A 197 7.29 -1.71 -13.03
CA PHE A 197 7.77 -3.08 -12.93
C PHE A 197 8.37 -3.55 -14.25
N PRO A 198 9.42 -4.38 -14.20
CA PRO A 198 9.95 -4.99 -15.40
C PRO A 198 8.92 -5.98 -15.99
N SER A 199 9.04 -6.22 -17.28
CA SER A 199 8.35 -7.36 -17.89
C SER A 199 8.82 -8.68 -17.28
N ARG A 200 8.01 -9.73 -17.40
CA ARG A 200 8.38 -11.06 -16.89
C ARG A 200 9.73 -11.54 -17.45
N GLU A 201 9.99 -11.30 -18.73
CA GLU A 201 11.23 -11.72 -19.38
C GLU A 201 12.44 -10.95 -18.86
N GLU A 202 12.33 -9.64 -18.68
CA GLU A 202 13.37 -8.82 -18.07
C GLU A 202 13.65 -9.23 -16.64
N ALA A 203 12.60 -9.46 -15.85
CA ALA A 203 12.70 -9.91 -14.47
C ALA A 203 13.40 -11.27 -14.34
N ARG A 204 13.00 -12.26 -15.16
CA ARG A 204 13.66 -13.59 -15.18
C ARG A 204 15.13 -13.49 -15.57
N ARG A 205 15.46 -12.67 -16.55
CA ARG A 205 16.85 -12.42 -16.96
C ARG A 205 17.66 -11.77 -15.83
N ALA A 206 17.10 -10.77 -15.15
CA ALA A 206 17.76 -10.07 -14.06
C ALA A 206 18.05 -10.99 -12.86
N LEU A 207 17.18 -11.97 -12.61
CA LEU A 207 17.32 -12.95 -11.53
C LEU A 207 18.07 -14.25 -11.94
N GLY A 208 18.50 -14.36 -13.20
CA GLY A 208 19.18 -15.56 -13.72
C GLY A 208 18.29 -16.80 -13.76
N ILE A 209 16.99 -16.63 -14.00
CA ILE A 209 16.00 -17.72 -14.06
C ILE A 209 15.94 -18.27 -15.50
N ASP A 210 16.28 -19.53 -15.67
CA ASP A 210 16.18 -20.24 -16.95
C ASP A 210 14.72 -20.61 -17.33
N GLY A 211 14.54 -21.10 -18.55
CA GLY A 211 13.23 -21.44 -19.10
C GLY A 211 12.54 -22.64 -18.44
N GLU A 212 13.30 -23.58 -17.88
CA GLU A 212 12.79 -24.81 -17.28
C GLU A 212 12.45 -24.65 -15.80
N THR A 213 13.02 -23.65 -15.13
CA THR A 213 12.79 -23.37 -13.71
C THR A 213 11.38 -22.86 -13.46
N LEU A 214 10.64 -23.51 -12.56
CA LEU A 214 9.43 -22.97 -11.96
C LEU A 214 9.79 -22.02 -10.80
N ALA A 215 9.63 -20.73 -11.04
CA ALA A 215 9.98 -19.70 -10.08
C ALA A 215 8.83 -19.47 -9.10
N VAL A 216 9.04 -19.72 -7.81
CA VAL A 216 8.06 -19.48 -6.76
C VAL A 216 8.51 -18.31 -5.89
N ALA A 217 7.70 -17.26 -5.85
CA ALA A 217 7.89 -16.14 -4.91
C ALA A 217 7.36 -16.55 -3.53
N LEU A 218 8.22 -16.54 -2.51
CA LEU A 218 7.86 -16.89 -1.14
C LEU A 218 7.95 -15.65 -0.25
N LEU A 219 6.78 -15.12 0.20
CA LEU A 219 6.67 -13.87 0.93
C LEU A 219 6.16 -14.08 2.36
N PRO A 220 7.03 -14.52 3.30
CA PRO A 220 6.59 -14.94 4.63
C PRO A 220 6.24 -13.77 5.54
N ALA A 221 6.82 -12.59 5.33
CA ALA A 221 6.65 -11.51 6.29
C ALA A 221 6.98 -10.12 5.74
N SER A 222 6.30 -9.13 6.33
CA SER A 222 6.70 -7.71 6.33
C SER A 222 6.88 -7.17 7.77
N ARG A 223 6.53 -7.99 8.79
CA ARG A 223 6.62 -7.68 10.22
C ARG A 223 7.25 -8.83 11.01
N GLN A 224 7.90 -8.50 12.14
CA GLN A 224 8.58 -9.48 12.98
C GLN A 224 7.67 -10.63 13.45
N GLN A 225 6.43 -10.35 13.72
CA GLN A 225 5.47 -11.34 14.22
C GLN A 225 5.06 -12.34 13.13
N GLU A 226 4.95 -11.87 11.89
CA GLU A 226 4.63 -12.71 10.73
C GLU A 226 5.71 -13.79 10.54
N LEU A 227 6.99 -13.44 10.73
CA LEU A 227 8.10 -14.42 10.68
C LEU A 227 7.86 -15.57 11.67
N LYS A 228 7.44 -15.28 12.90
CA LYS A 228 7.24 -16.30 13.93
C LYS A 228 6.15 -17.30 13.57
N TYR A 229 5.03 -16.85 12.99
CA TYR A 229 3.84 -17.67 12.79
C TYR A 229 3.70 -18.22 11.37
N LEU A 230 4.22 -17.54 10.37
CA LEU A 230 4.06 -17.90 8.95
C LEU A 230 5.28 -18.63 8.39
N LEU A 231 6.50 -18.19 8.73
CA LEU A 231 7.72 -18.75 8.17
C LEU A 231 7.78 -20.29 8.34
N PRO A 232 7.53 -20.90 9.53
CA PRO A 232 7.64 -22.35 9.66
C PRO A 232 6.68 -23.13 8.77
N VAL A 233 5.42 -22.69 8.65
CA VAL A 233 4.42 -23.41 7.85
C VAL A 233 4.65 -23.22 6.34
N MET A 234 5.08 -22.04 5.92
CA MET A 234 5.36 -21.74 4.51
C MET A 234 6.64 -22.43 4.04
N PHE A 235 7.69 -22.46 4.85
CA PHE A 235 8.96 -23.10 4.50
C PHE A 235 8.85 -24.62 4.49
N GLU A 236 8.07 -25.21 5.40
CA GLU A 236 7.80 -26.65 5.35
C GLU A 236 6.97 -27.02 4.11
N ALA A 237 5.98 -26.21 3.71
CA ALA A 237 5.26 -26.41 2.45
C ALA A 237 6.18 -26.27 1.24
N ALA A 238 7.10 -25.29 1.26
CA ALA A 238 8.09 -25.09 0.20
C ALA A 238 9.05 -26.29 0.08
N ARG A 239 9.49 -26.86 1.21
CA ARG A 239 10.30 -28.08 1.24
C ARG A 239 9.58 -29.25 0.58
N GLN A 240 8.32 -29.49 0.93
CA GLN A 240 7.50 -30.55 0.33
C GLN A 240 7.23 -30.28 -1.16
N LEU A 241 7.04 -29.02 -1.57
CA LEU A 241 6.81 -28.66 -2.97
C LEU A 241 8.05 -28.95 -3.84
N GLN A 242 9.27 -28.59 -3.39
CA GLN A 242 10.50 -28.87 -4.13
C GLN A 242 10.87 -30.37 -4.20
N GLU A 243 10.37 -31.17 -3.26
CA GLU A 243 10.53 -32.64 -3.30
C GLU A 243 9.63 -33.24 -4.38
N GLN A 244 8.41 -32.73 -4.56
CA GLN A 244 7.50 -33.24 -5.60
C GLN A 244 7.80 -32.65 -6.98
N LEU A 245 8.31 -31.43 -7.07
CA LEU A 245 8.66 -30.74 -8.31
C LEU A 245 10.12 -30.29 -8.30
N PRO A 246 11.05 -31.15 -8.81
CA PRO A 246 12.50 -30.88 -8.79
C PRO A 246 12.90 -29.56 -9.48
N GLN A 247 12.12 -29.08 -10.45
CA GLN A 247 12.37 -27.84 -11.18
C GLN A 247 11.95 -26.57 -10.39
N VAL A 248 11.29 -26.72 -9.23
CA VAL A 248 10.90 -25.57 -8.40
C VAL A 248 12.11 -24.99 -7.68
N ARG A 249 12.22 -23.67 -7.74
CA ARG A 249 13.15 -22.85 -6.95
C ARG A 249 12.41 -21.64 -6.35
N PHE A 250 12.91 -21.15 -5.23
CA PHE A 250 12.25 -20.08 -4.49
C PHE A 250 13.06 -18.79 -4.51
N TRP A 251 12.39 -17.68 -4.69
CA TRP A 251 12.92 -16.33 -4.50
C TRP A 251 12.15 -15.67 -3.35
N ILE A 252 12.89 -15.21 -2.33
CA ILE A 252 12.33 -14.68 -1.09
C ILE A 252 12.68 -13.21 -0.99
N PRO A 253 11.78 -12.28 -1.40
CA PRO A 253 12.03 -10.85 -1.27
C PRO A 253 12.01 -10.47 0.20
N VAL A 254 13.14 -9.94 0.69
CA VAL A 254 13.29 -9.49 2.07
C VAL A 254 13.09 -7.97 2.13
N SER A 255 12.04 -7.54 2.80
CA SER A 255 11.64 -6.13 2.85
C SER A 255 12.48 -5.26 3.79
N LEU A 256 13.08 -5.86 4.81
CA LEU A 256 13.88 -5.18 5.82
C LEU A 256 15.15 -5.97 6.14
N GLU A 257 16.31 -5.30 6.14
CA GLU A 257 17.60 -5.93 6.38
C GLU A 257 17.66 -6.75 7.67
N ARG A 258 16.99 -6.30 8.72
CA ARG A 258 16.90 -7.02 10.02
C ARG A 258 16.25 -8.41 9.92
N PHE A 259 15.56 -8.75 8.83
CA PHE A 259 14.95 -10.06 8.60
C PHE A 259 15.85 -11.02 7.83
N ARG A 260 16.97 -10.53 7.26
CA ARG A 260 17.90 -11.31 6.46
C ARG A 260 18.34 -12.57 7.17
N GLY A 261 18.98 -12.44 8.34
CA GLY A 261 19.52 -13.58 9.07
C GLY A 261 18.47 -14.65 9.40
N ALA A 262 17.26 -14.23 9.80
CA ALA A 262 16.18 -15.18 10.10
C ALA A 262 15.70 -15.94 8.85
N VAL A 263 15.69 -15.29 7.69
CA VAL A 263 15.28 -15.91 6.42
C VAL A 263 16.38 -16.85 5.92
N GLU A 264 17.64 -16.43 5.93
CA GLU A 264 18.78 -17.24 5.49
C GLU A 264 18.94 -18.48 6.39
N GLU A 265 18.87 -18.33 7.71
CA GLU A 265 18.86 -19.45 8.65
C GLU A 265 17.72 -20.45 8.38
N ALA A 266 16.54 -19.94 8.03
CA ALA A 266 15.41 -20.78 7.69
C ALA A 266 15.60 -21.50 6.34
N ILE A 267 16.18 -20.87 5.32
CA ILE A 267 16.54 -21.50 4.05
C ILE A 267 17.44 -22.73 4.32
N GLU A 268 18.47 -22.55 5.12
CA GLU A 268 19.40 -23.63 5.50
C GLU A 268 18.70 -24.73 6.29
N ARG A 269 17.95 -24.37 7.34
CA ARG A 269 17.23 -25.32 8.22
C ARG A 269 16.26 -26.21 7.47
N TYR A 270 15.53 -25.65 6.49
CA TYR A 270 14.56 -26.41 5.69
C TYR A 270 15.16 -27.00 4.41
N GLY A 271 16.44 -26.76 4.12
CA GLY A 271 17.14 -27.25 2.93
C GLY A 271 16.49 -26.78 1.63
N LEU A 272 16.06 -25.52 1.58
CA LEU A 272 15.35 -24.99 0.42
C LEU A 272 16.32 -24.60 -0.70
N ARG A 273 15.93 -24.91 -1.94
CA ARG A 273 16.55 -24.33 -3.14
C ARG A 273 16.02 -22.90 -3.32
N ALA A 274 16.46 -22.01 -2.44
CA ALA A 274 15.94 -20.66 -2.33
C ALA A 274 17.05 -19.60 -2.30
N ILE A 275 16.71 -18.40 -2.76
CA ILE A 275 17.57 -17.22 -2.72
C ILE A 275 16.82 -16.11 -1.99
N ALA A 276 17.42 -15.57 -0.92
CA ALA A 276 16.95 -14.34 -0.29
C ALA A 276 17.38 -13.14 -1.13
N VAL A 277 16.43 -12.33 -1.57
CA VAL A 277 16.63 -11.22 -2.52
C VAL A 277 16.36 -9.88 -1.85
N PHE A 278 17.26 -8.92 -2.02
CA PHE A 278 17.17 -7.58 -1.46
C PHE A 278 17.07 -6.54 -2.56
N GLY A 279 16.12 -5.60 -2.42
CA GLY A 279 15.98 -4.49 -3.36
C GLY A 279 15.41 -4.85 -4.74
N GLN A 280 15.10 -6.13 -5.00
CA GLN A 280 14.57 -6.61 -6.27
C GLN A 280 13.19 -7.29 -6.11
N SER A 281 12.36 -6.75 -5.22
CA SER A 281 11.03 -7.34 -4.97
C SER A 281 10.14 -7.28 -6.21
N GLN A 282 10.29 -6.27 -7.06
CA GLN A 282 9.52 -6.12 -8.30
C GLN A 282 9.87 -7.23 -9.29
N GLU A 283 11.18 -7.49 -9.46
CA GLU A 283 11.69 -8.55 -10.33
C GLU A 283 11.20 -9.92 -9.85
N VAL A 284 11.27 -10.18 -8.54
CA VAL A 284 10.78 -11.44 -7.96
C VAL A 284 9.31 -11.67 -8.26
N LEU A 285 8.46 -10.66 -8.06
CA LEU A 285 7.03 -10.78 -8.32
C LEU A 285 6.73 -10.93 -9.81
N ALA A 286 7.39 -10.14 -10.67
CA ALA A 286 7.19 -10.20 -12.12
C ALA A 286 7.69 -11.51 -12.76
N ALA A 287 8.75 -12.12 -12.20
CA ALA A 287 9.34 -13.36 -12.71
C ALA A 287 8.56 -14.63 -12.30
N ALA A 288 7.72 -14.56 -11.27
CA ALA A 288 7.16 -15.74 -10.61
C ALA A 288 6.12 -16.50 -11.45
N ASP A 289 6.11 -17.83 -11.31
CA ASP A 289 5.05 -18.73 -11.80
C ASP A 289 3.93 -18.94 -10.80
N LEU A 290 4.27 -18.81 -9.51
CA LEU A 290 3.40 -18.90 -8.36
C LEU A 290 3.93 -17.98 -7.25
N ALA A 291 3.05 -17.43 -6.43
CA ALA A 291 3.41 -16.80 -5.19
C ALA A 291 2.76 -17.50 -3.99
N ILE A 292 3.53 -17.76 -2.94
CA ILE A 292 3.02 -18.13 -1.62
C ILE A 292 3.26 -16.92 -0.73
N ALA A 293 2.19 -16.22 -0.36
CA ALA A 293 2.32 -14.90 0.23
C ALA A 293 1.46 -14.74 1.49
N LYS A 294 1.98 -14.02 2.47
CA LYS A 294 1.14 -13.53 3.57
C LYS A 294 0.05 -12.59 3.04
N SER A 295 -1.08 -12.47 3.76
CA SER A 295 -2.11 -11.49 3.42
C SER A 295 -1.60 -10.05 3.56
N GLY A 296 -1.89 -9.21 2.58
CA GLY A 296 -1.54 -7.78 2.55
C GLY A 296 -1.66 -7.18 1.14
N THR A 297 -1.29 -5.91 1.01
CA THR A 297 -1.37 -5.15 -0.25
C THR A 297 -0.62 -5.83 -1.41
N VAL A 298 0.46 -6.56 -1.12
CA VAL A 298 1.25 -7.30 -2.11
C VAL A 298 0.41 -8.34 -2.88
N ASN A 299 -0.68 -8.84 -2.30
CA ASN A 299 -1.55 -9.79 -3.00
C ASN A 299 -2.27 -9.15 -4.20
N LEU A 300 -2.55 -7.83 -4.16
CA LEU A 300 -3.03 -7.10 -5.33
C LEU A 300 -1.93 -6.93 -6.39
N GLU A 301 -0.70 -6.63 -5.98
CA GLU A 301 0.45 -6.54 -6.89
C GLU A 301 0.64 -7.86 -7.65
N ILE A 302 0.65 -8.98 -6.91
CA ILE A 302 0.78 -10.34 -7.47
C ILE A 302 -0.36 -10.62 -8.47
N ALA A 303 -1.60 -10.35 -8.10
CA ALA A 303 -2.76 -10.57 -8.97
C ALA A 303 -2.74 -9.67 -10.22
N LEU A 304 -2.31 -8.41 -10.07
CA LEU A 304 -2.17 -7.47 -11.19
C LEU A 304 -1.02 -7.85 -12.15
N LEU A 305 -0.02 -8.59 -11.68
CA LEU A 305 1.03 -9.20 -12.50
C LEU A 305 0.60 -10.52 -13.14
N ASN A 306 -0.64 -10.95 -12.95
CA ASN A 306 -1.18 -12.24 -13.42
C ASN A 306 -0.41 -13.44 -12.87
N VAL A 307 0.10 -13.36 -11.64
CA VAL A 307 0.77 -14.46 -10.95
C VAL A 307 -0.24 -15.15 -10.04
N PRO A 308 -0.53 -16.47 -10.24
CA PRO A 308 -1.35 -17.23 -9.31
C PRO A 308 -0.74 -17.20 -7.91
N GLN A 309 -1.58 -17.21 -6.87
CA GLN A 309 -1.07 -17.10 -5.51
C GLN A 309 -1.86 -17.93 -4.50
N VAL A 310 -1.18 -18.38 -3.46
CA VAL A 310 -1.77 -18.93 -2.24
C VAL A 310 -1.56 -17.91 -1.12
N VAL A 311 -2.65 -17.43 -0.55
CA VAL A 311 -2.60 -16.44 0.53
C VAL A 311 -2.65 -17.14 1.88
N VAL A 312 -1.68 -16.85 2.72
CA VAL A 312 -1.54 -17.46 4.05
C VAL A 312 -1.67 -16.37 5.12
N TYR A 313 -2.50 -16.61 6.13
CA TYR A 313 -2.64 -15.68 7.24
C TYR A 313 -2.70 -16.41 8.58
N ARG A 314 -1.79 -16.03 9.48
CA ARG A 314 -1.71 -16.61 10.81
C ARG A 314 -1.23 -15.56 11.79
N VAL A 315 -1.97 -15.40 12.88
CA VAL A 315 -1.61 -14.51 13.99
C VAL A 315 -1.63 -15.28 15.29
N ASN A 316 -1.20 -14.61 16.38
CA ASN A 316 -1.28 -15.20 17.72
C ASN A 316 -2.70 -15.70 17.99
N PRO A 317 -2.89 -16.95 18.47
CA PRO A 317 -4.22 -17.52 18.74
C PRO A 317 -5.05 -16.67 19.70
N LEU A 318 -4.43 -16.06 20.73
CA LEU A 318 -5.11 -15.19 21.67
C LEU A 318 -5.61 -13.90 21.00
N THR A 319 -4.78 -13.28 20.15
CA THR A 319 -5.17 -12.10 19.35
C THR A 319 -6.35 -12.43 18.43
N TYR A 320 -6.30 -13.59 17.76
CA TYR A 320 -7.39 -14.06 16.89
C TYR A 320 -8.69 -14.30 17.68
N TRP A 321 -8.59 -15.00 18.83
CA TRP A 321 -9.72 -15.25 19.71
C TRP A 321 -10.37 -13.94 20.20
N LEU A 322 -9.54 -12.99 20.67
CA LEU A 322 -9.98 -11.68 21.15
C LEU A 322 -10.68 -10.89 20.03
N ALA A 323 -10.09 -10.83 18.86
CA ALA A 323 -10.67 -10.14 17.71
C ALA A 323 -12.06 -10.72 17.36
N ARG A 324 -12.19 -12.04 17.33
CA ARG A 324 -13.43 -12.73 16.95
C ARG A 324 -14.52 -12.66 18.04
N ARG A 325 -14.14 -12.82 19.32
CA ARG A 325 -15.10 -12.93 20.43
C ARG A 325 -15.45 -11.60 21.08
N VAL A 326 -14.50 -10.67 21.15
CA VAL A 326 -14.67 -9.39 21.85
C VAL A 326 -14.99 -8.26 20.88
N LEU A 327 -14.28 -8.18 19.74
CA LEU A 327 -14.51 -7.13 18.76
C LEU A 327 -15.53 -7.51 17.70
N ASN A 328 -16.09 -8.72 17.75
CA ASN A 328 -16.98 -9.26 16.72
C ASN A 328 -16.42 -9.06 15.30
N PHE A 329 -15.09 -9.21 15.18
CA PHE A 329 -14.37 -9.01 13.92
C PHE A 329 -14.75 -10.14 12.96
N SER A 330 -15.54 -9.81 11.95
CA SER A 330 -15.96 -10.73 10.90
C SER A 330 -15.83 -10.02 9.56
N ILE A 331 -14.84 -10.44 8.79
CA ILE A 331 -14.69 -10.02 7.40
C ILE A 331 -14.82 -11.22 6.49
N PRO A 332 -15.44 -11.07 5.31
CA PRO A 332 -15.67 -12.20 4.40
C PRO A 332 -14.37 -12.80 3.88
N PHE A 333 -13.36 -11.98 3.65
CA PHE A 333 -12.06 -12.35 3.10
C PHE A 333 -10.93 -11.57 3.76
N MET A 334 -9.75 -12.19 3.85
CA MET A 334 -8.54 -11.55 4.37
C MET A 334 -7.64 -11.00 3.27
N SER A 335 -7.68 -11.56 2.06
CA SER A 335 -6.87 -11.08 0.95
C SER A 335 -7.56 -9.96 0.19
N PRO A 336 -6.84 -8.91 -0.18
CA PRO A 336 -7.40 -7.83 -0.98
C PRO A 336 -8.00 -8.27 -2.32
N PRO A 337 -7.44 -9.23 -3.10
CA PRO A 337 -8.09 -9.70 -4.31
C PRO A 337 -9.50 -10.26 -4.10
N ASN A 338 -9.68 -11.08 -3.05
CA ASN A 338 -10.99 -11.63 -2.72
C ASN A 338 -11.95 -10.54 -2.23
N LEU A 339 -11.46 -9.59 -1.45
CA LEU A 339 -12.24 -8.43 -0.99
C LEU A 339 -12.73 -7.55 -2.15
N VAL A 340 -11.87 -7.27 -3.12
CA VAL A 340 -12.25 -6.46 -4.30
C VAL A 340 -13.35 -7.14 -5.10
N GLN A 341 -13.28 -8.46 -5.24
CA GLN A 341 -14.30 -9.22 -5.97
C GLN A 341 -15.51 -9.63 -5.13
N MET A 342 -15.38 -9.60 -3.80
CA MET A 342 -16.33 -10.22 -2.85
C MET A 342 -16.57 -11.70 -3.17
N GLN A 343 -15.55 -12.37 -3.68
CA GLN A 343 -15.54 -13.77 -4.09
C GLN A 343 -14.16 -14.40 -3.81
N PRO A 344 -14.08 -15.73 -3.59
CA PRO A 344 -12.82 -16.43 -3.33
C PRO A 344 -12.03 -16.69 -4.62
N ILE A 345 -11.47 -15.64 -5.23
CA ILE A 345 -10.70 -15.74 -6.48
C ILE A 345 -9.27 -16.23 -6.28
N VAL A 346 -8.78 -16.20 -5.04
CA VAL A 346 -7.52 -16.82 -4.62
C VAL A 346 -7.74 -17.67 -3.38
N PRO A 347 -7.04 -18.81 -3.22
CA PRO A 347 -7.12 -19.60 -1.99
C PRO A 347 -6.58 -18.80 -0.80
N GLU A 348 -7.37 -18.77 0.29
CA GLU A 348 -6.99 -18.18 1.58
C GLU A 348 -6.91 -19.26 2.64
N LEU A 349 -5.73 -19.45 3.17
CA LEU A 349 -5.47 -20.40 4.24
C LEU A 349 -5.26 -19.63 5.56
N LEU A 350 -6.29 -19.67 6.40
CA LEU A 350 -6.36 -18.85 7.61
C LEU A 350 -6.18 -19.70 8.86
N GLN A 351 -5.35 -19.25 9.80
CA GLN A 351 -5.15 -19.84 11.12
C GLN A 351 -4.91 -21.36 11.08
N GLU A 352 -5.83 -22.18 11.57
CA GLU A 352 -5.73 -23.63 11.63
C GLU A 352 -5.71 -24.28 10.23
N ARG A 353 -6.29 -23.63 9.23
CA ARG A 353 -6.24 -24.08 7.82
C ARG A 353 -4.89 -23.77 7.15
N ALA A 354 -4.10 -22.89 7.72
CA ALA A 354 -2.75 -22.58 7.24
C ALA A 354 -1.76 -23.70 7.62
N THR A 355 -1.91 -24.86 7.01
CA THR A 355 -1.04 -26.02 7.22
C THR A 355 -0.11 -26.22 6.03
N PRO A 356 1.09 -26.84 6.22
CA PRO A 356 1.99 -27.14 5.10
C PRO A 356 1.32 -27.97 3.99
N ALA A 357 0.51 -28.97 4.36
CA ALA A 357 -0.20 -29.82 3.41
C ALA A 357 -1.24 -29.04 2.58
N ALA A 358 -1.99 -28.12 3.21
CA ALA A 358 -2.95 -27.28 2.49
C ALA A 358 -2.25 -26.30 1.54
N ILE A 359 -1.15 -25.66 1.97
CA ILE A 359 -0.35 -24.77 1.11
C ILE A 359 0.23 -25.54 -0.07
N LEU A 360 0.75 -26.75 0.17
CA LEU A 360 1.27 -27.63 -0.87
C LEU A 360 0.17 -27.99 -1.89
N GLY A 361 -0.99 -28.42 -1.42
CA GLY A 361 -2.10 -28.84 -2.30
C GLY A 361 -2.55 -27.71 -3.23
N GLU A 362 -2.81 -26.52 -2.69
CA GLU A 362 -3.18 -25.34 -3.49
C GLU A 362 -2.05 -24.91 -4.44
N SER A 363 -0.79 -25.02 -4.02
CA SER A 363 0.36 -24.68 -4.85
C SER A 363 0.51 -25.63 -6.04
N LEU A 364 0.34 -26.92 -5.82
CA LEU A 364 0.38 -27.92 -6.88
C LEU A 364 -0.77 -27.75 -7.88
N ASP A 365 -1.99 -27.50 -7.39
CA ASP A 365 -3.15 -27.26 -8.25
C ASP A 365 -2.94 -26.01 -9.12
N LEU A 366 -2.47 -24.90 -8.58
CA LEU A 366 -2.19 -23.69 -9.34
C LEU A 366 -1.03 -23.81 -10.33
N LEU A 367 -0.05 -24.68 -10.06
CA LEU A 367 1.10 -24.90 -10.95
C LEU A 367 0.80 -25.92 -12.06
N LEU A 368 0.05 -26.98 -11.77
CA LEU A 368 -0.09 -28.15 -12.65
C LEU A 368 -1.46 -28.22 -13.34
N ASN A 369 -2.50 -27.64 -12.76
CA ASN A 369 -3.85 -27.63 -13.33
C ASN A 369 -4.07 -26.38 -14.21
N ALA A 370 -3.95 -26.58 -15.52
CA ALA A 370 -4.12 -25.49 -16.49
C ALA A 370 -5.51 -24.81 -16.40
N GLY A 371 -6.58 -25.59 -16.13
CA GLY A 371 -7.92 -25.06 -15.97
C GLY A 371 -8.04 -24.15 -14.75
N ARG A 372 -7.52 -24.58 -13.60
CA ARG A 372 -7.49 -23.78 -12.36
C ARG A 372 -6.68 -22.50 -12.53
N ARG A 373 -5.53 -22.60 -13.20
CA ARG A 373 -4.70 -21.43 -13.52
C ARG A 373 -5.46 -20.44 -14.41
N GLN A 374 -6.09 -20.91 -15.48
CA GLN A 374 -6.85 -20.05 -16.39
C GLN A 374 -8.03 -19.37 -15.70
N GLU A 375 -8.78 -20.09 -14.88
CA GLU A 375 -9.84 -19.52 -14.05
C GLU A 375 -9.33 -18.37 -13.15
N THR A 376 -8.21 -18.60 -12.47
CA THR A 376 -7.55 -17.59 -11.61
C THR A 376 -7.19 -16.34 -12.41
N LEU A 377 -6.58 -16.49 -13.59
CA LEU A 377 -6.21 -15.36 -14.46
C LEU A 377 -7.45 -14.60 -14.98
N THR A 378 -8.52 -15.29 -15.31
CA THR A 378 -9.79 -14.67 -15.72
C THR A 378 -10.38 -13.84 -14.58
N ASN A 379 -10.36 -14.37 -13.36
CA ASN A 379 -10.81 -13.65 -12.17
C ASN A 379 -9.95 -12.40 -11.88
N TYR A 380 -8.64 -12.47 -12.12
CA TYR A 380 -7.75 -11.30 -12.00
C TYR A 380 -8.08 -10.20 -13.03
N GLN A 381 -8.45 -10.58 -14.24
CA GLN A 381 -8.91 -9.60 -15.24
C GLN A 381 -10.17 -8.88 -14.78
N GLN A 382 -11.15 -9.61 -14.23
CA GLN A 382 -12.37 -9.01 -13.68
C GLN A 382 -12.08 -8.11 -12.46
N MET A 383 -11.16 -8.53 -11.59
CA MET A 383 -10.70 -7.72 -10.47
C MET A 383 -10.06 -6.40 -10.94
N ARG A 384 -9.22 -6.47 -11.98
CA ARG A 384 -8.55 -5.29 -12.56
C ARG A 384 -9.54 -4.22 -13.00
N LEU A 385 -10.67 -4.60 -13.59
CA LEU A 385 -11.72 -3.66 -14.02
C LEU A 385 -12.29 -2.84 -12.85
N LYS A 386 -12.40 -3.44 -11.67
CA LYS A 386 -12.85 -2.75 -10.45
C LYS A 386 -11.82 -1.79 -9.86
N LEU A 387 -10.55 -1.96 -10.18
CA LEU A 387 -9.50 -1.07 -9.69
C LEU A 387 -9.40 0.23 -10.52
N GLY A 388 -10.03 0.28 -11.69
CA GLY A 388 -10.03 1.43 -12.58
C GLY A 388 -8.89 1.38 -13.62
N GLU A 389 -8.48 2.56 -14.09
CA GLU A 389 -7.47 2.73 -15.13
C GLU A 389 -6.22 3.41 -14.58
N VAL A 390 -5.09 3.24 -15.26
CA VAL A 390 -3.82 3.95 -14.99
C VAL A 390 -4.02 5.47 -14.97
N GLY A 391 -3.14 6.21 -14.29
CA GLY A 391 -3.25 7.66 -14.08
C GLY A 391 -4.03 8.03 -12.81
N VAL A 392 -4.13 7.11 -11.86
CA VAL A 392 -4.84 7.29 -10.58
C VAL A 392 -4.26 8.43 -9.77
N CYS A 393 -2.93 8.46 -9.62
CA CYS A 393 -2.25 9.48 -8.81
C CYS A 393 -2.39 10.87 -9.43
N ASP A 394 -2.38 10.99 -10.76
CA ASP A 394 -2.60 12.26 -11.45
C ASP A 394 -4.06 12.73 -11.32
N ARG A 395 -5.05 11.81 -11.38
CA ARG A 395 -6.45 12.14 -11.09
C ARG A 395 -6.62 12.63 -9.65
N ALA A 396 -6.00 11.92 -8.68
CA ALA A 396 -6.03 12.32 -7.27
C ALA A 396 -5.37 13.70 -7.05
N ALA A 397 -4.22 13.95 -7.65
CA ALA A 397 -3.54 15.25 -7.59
C ALA A 397 -4.41 16.37 -8.17
N LYS A 398 -5.06 16.15 -9.32
CA LYS A 398 -5.98 17.11 -9.92
C LYS A 398 -7.15 17.46 -9.01
N GLU A 399 -7.79 16.46 -8.39
CA GLU A 399 -8.88 16.66 -7.42
C GLU A 399 -8.42 17.47 -6.19
N ILE A 400 -7.20 17.22 -5.70
CA ILE A 400 -6.61 17.97 -4.59
C ILE A 400 -6.39 19.43 -4.99
N PHE A 401 -5.84 19.68 -6.18
CA PHE A 401 -5.59 21.03 -6.66
C PHE A 401 -6.86 21.84 -6.89
N GLN A 402 -8.01 21.21 -7.23
CA GLN A 402 -9.30 21.89 -7.34
C GLN A 402 -9.78 22.51 -6.02
N LEU A 403 -9.32 21.99 -4.87
CA LEU A 403 -9.67 22.53 -3.56
C LEU A 403 -8.74 23.67 -3.11
N LEU A 404 -7.68 23.95 -3.84
CA LEU A 404 -6.74 25.04 -3.58
C LEU A 404 -7.11 26.34 -4.33
N VAL A 405 -8.03 26.26 -5.28
CA VAL A 405 -8.54 27.37 -6.09
C VAL A 405 -9.80 27.91 -5.46
#